data_c6f237d67fe62d22d2e1bb2ef8d7ed0a
#
_entry.id   c6f237d67fe62d22d2e1bb2ef8d7ed0a
#
_cell.length_a   1.000
_cell.length_b   1.000
_cell.length_c   1.000
_cell.angle_alpha   90.00
_cell.angle_beta   90.00
_cell.angle_gamma   90.00
#
_symmetry.space_group_name_H-M   'P 1'
#
loop_
_entity.id
_entity.type
_entity.pdbx_description
1 polymer ?
#
loop_
_entity_poly.entity_id
_entity_poly.type
_entity_poly.pdbx_seq_one_letter_code
_entity_poly.pdbx_strand_id
1 'polypeptide(L)'
;MKSDLENLSFTNSKDVEKEEQKAKSDDGDQRQQQQDDFANKYGPAKCKWIDAPESAKKGNLFIKPYALNYFHDGVLYRTQESRGSTIFEMFFDLLYVGIVANLAQGCISESNGISLVRDILLFLPCWQIWGDMRDFMDYYYNNDMIQKTYVLWIMFLMVTYANNAATVVQNDKALTGLVVACYMLARFSFATIVLVYNVLFVKEHRKQMLWYCAFVYGSVIMAGFVILPTRMYQKIIIVCCLYFWDNLSYAISFSAWFKRLIRAEFYVALNIEHEIQRHNSFVTIAIGEFLYPIVAYAPASGGLNETTARCTCVLVIAYCLTWFYFAGEGSRKAIHAIRRHSVTGLCWIQFHLPLIISLQLAANGAGILTTSKFDHPNSVTDPSASGMPRKNYLQDVQIYFGAGLAVSLTVLTCLALLDKGLDDKRFWIITPPMRILPRIIWGLVIFGMSFAKMKITLYMGLSALFLTIQLIFENVVEAKSFSRNKEEEENNQAAKGRDDDEQNSELVAKQQGHRAEEFENEGSDYKDSEKSF
;
A
#
# COMPACT_ATOMS: atom_id res chain seq x y z
N MET A 1 62.24 18.65 12.66
CA MET A 1 61.12 18.24 13.59
C MET A 1 60.01 19.27 13.76
N LYS A 2 60.22 20.60 13.68
CA LYS A 2 59.13 21.61 13.65
C LYS A 2 58.59 21.86 12.23
N SER A 3 59.43 21.74 11.17
CA SER A 3 59.02 21.89 9.77
C SER A 3 58.18 20.72 9.25
N ASP A 4 58.31 19.53 9.83
CA ASP A 4 57.57 18.32 9.40
C ASP A 4 56.17 18.26 9.97
N LEU A 5 55.94 18.93 11.12
CA LEU A 5 54.59 19.04 11.75
C LEU A 5 53.70 20.09 11.07
N GLU A 6 54.28 21.17 10.51
CA GLU A 6 53.50 22.17 9.74
C GLU A 6 53.09 21.63 8.36
N ASN A 7 53.90 20.82 7.71
CA ASN A 7 53.57 20.19 6.42
C ASN A 7 52.48 19.09 6.57
N LEU A 8 52.44 18.36 7.69
CA LEU A 8 51.40 17.37 7.97
C LEU A 8 50.03 18.00 8.28
N SER A 9 50.00 19.21 8.87
CA SER A 9 48.73 19.92 9.14
C SER A 9 48.12 20.53 7.87
N PHE A 10 48.94 20.97 6.90
CA PHE A 10 48.47 21.59 5.65
C PHE A 10 47.99 20.57 4.61
N THR A 11 48.60 19.38 4.55
CA THR A 11 48.12 18.30 3.69
C THR A 11 46.76 17.72 4.19
N ASN A 12 46.54 17.68 5.51
CA ASN A 12 45.34 17.15 6.09
C ASN A 12 44.11 18.06 5.88
N SER A 13 44.26 19.40 5.80
CA SER A 13 43.15 20.32 5.56
C SER A 13 42.64 20.30 4.11
N LYS A 14 43.54 20.19 3.12
CA LYS A 14 43.18 20.12 1.70
C LYS A 14 42.56 18.77 1.30
N ASP A 15 42.95 17.70 1.95
CA ASP A 15 42.39 16.38 1.71
C ASP A 15 40.99 16.27 2.38
N VAL A 16 40.81 16.85 3.56
CA VAL A 16 39.50 16.97 4.22
C VAL A 16 38.53 17.85 3.41
N GLU A 17 38.98 19.00 2.90
CA GLU A 17 38.16 19.85 2.02
C GLU A 17 37.79 19.15 0.70
N LYS A 18 38.68 18.35 0.12
CA LYS A 18 38.36 17.55 -1.07
C LYS A 18 37.43 16.40 -0.80
N GLU A 19 37.54 15.73 0.35
CA GLU A 19 36.60 14.69 0.78
C GLU A 19 35.23 15.28 1.11
N GLU A 20 35.15 16.44 1.77
CA GLU A 20 33.91 17.15 1.99
C GLU A 20 33.25 17.65 0.69
N GLN A 21 34.02 18.14 -0.29
CA GLN A 21 33.47 18.52 -1.59
C GLN A 21 33.02 17.31 -2.40
N LYS A 22 33.71 16.20 -2.34
CA LYS A 22 33.31 14.96 -2.99
C LYS A 22 32.07 14.36 -2.33
N ALA A 23 32.01 14.36 -1.00
CA ALA A 23 30.82 13.92 -0.27
C ALA A 23 29.59 14.80 -0.57
N LYS A 24 29.77 16.11 -0.76
CA LYS A 24 28.67 17.03 -1.16
C LYS A 24 28.23 16.83 -2.61
N SER A 25 29.12 16.48 -3.53
CA SER A 25 28.75 16.16 -4.91
C SER A 25 28.03 14.81 -5.00
N ASP A 26 28.52 13.79 -4.30
CA ASP A 26 27.89 12.47 -4.24
C ASP A 26 26.49 12.53 -3.60
N ASP A 27 26.29 13.38 -2.58
CA ASP A 27 24.97 13.62 -1.96
C ASP A 27 24.02 14.34 -2.92
N GLY A 28 24.52 15.28 -3.72
CA GLY A 28 23.77 15.97 -4.77
C GLY A 28 23.27 15.02 -5.87
N ASP A 29 24.15 14.17 -6.36
CA ASP A 29 23.82 13.20 -7.41
C ASP A 29 22.86 12.12 -6.90
N GLN A 30 23.02 11.64 -5.67
CA GLN A 30 22.09 10.71 -5.04
C GLN A 30 20.69 11.32 -4.86
N ARG A 31 20.58 12.57 -4.44
CA ARG A 31 19.30 13.28 -4.31
C ARG A 31 18.60 13.49 -5.65
N GLN A 32 19.37 13.79 -6.69
CA GLN A 32 18.85 13.92 -8.06
C GLN A 32 18.29 12.57 -8.54
N GLN A 33 19.06 11.51 -8.39
CA GLN A 33 18.65 10.16 -8.76
C GLN A 33 17.38 9.70 -8.01
N GLN A 34 17.30 9.96 -6.70
CA GLN A 34 16.08 9.69 -5.91
C GLN A 34 14.88 10.50 -6.37
N GLN A 35 15.06 11.74 -6.80
CA GLN A 35 13.99 12.57 -7.35
C GLN A 35 13.51 12.03 -8.69
N ASP A 36 14.42 11.58 -9.54
CA ASP A 36 14.09 10.99 -10.84
C ASP A 36 13.38 9.63 -10.67
N ASP A 37 13.84 8.79 -9.75
CA ASP A 37 13.20 7.53 -9.38
C ASP A 37 11.78 7.76 -8.82
N PHE A 38 11.63 8.76 -7.95
CA PHE A 38 10.32 9.16 -7.43
C PHE A 38 9.41 9.66 -8.55
N ALA A 39 9.92 10.51 -9.44
CA ALA A 39 9.16 11.05 -10.56
C ALA A 39 8.75 9.96 -11.57
N ASN A 40 9.63 9.00 -11.83
CA ASN A 40 9.35 7.87 -12.72
C ASN A 40 8.29 6.92 -12.14
N LYS A 41 8.36 6.63 -10.84
CA LYS A 41 7.48 5.67 -10.18
C LYS A 41 6.12 6.26 -9.80
N TYR A 42 6.07 7.52 -9.38
CA TYR A 42 4.87 8.15 -8.82
C TYR A 42 4.38 9.36 -9.63
N GLY A 43 5.11 9.78 -10.66
CA GLY A 43 4.84 10.93 -11.53
C GLY A 43 5.57 12.22 -11.11
N PRO A 44 5.66 13.26 -11.96
CA PRO A 44 6.47 14.47 -11.76
C PRO A 44 6.00 15.30 -10.56
N ALA A 45 6.92 15.74 -9.69
CA ALA A 45 6.69 16.64 -8.56
C ALA A 45 7.82 17.65 -8.40
N LYS A 46 7.46 18.85 -7.95
CA LYS A 46 8.45 19.82 -7.47
C LYS A 46 8.78 19.46 -6.04
N CYS A 47 9.93 18.82 -5.80
CA CYS A 47 10.42 18.47 -4.48
C CYS A 47 11.58 19.36 -4.06
N LYS A 48 11.65 19.69 -2.77
CA LYS A 48 12.78 20.35 -2.15
C LYS A 48 13.20 19.58 -0.90
N TRP A 49 14.45 19.16 -0.86
CA TRP A 49 15.01 18.47 0.29
C TRP A 49 15.44 19.45 1.36
N ILE A 50 15.15 19.13 2.62
CA ILE A 50 15.52 19.90 3.80
C ILE A 50 16.28 18.96 4.73
N ASP A 51 17.37 19.44 5.32
CA ASP A 51 18.12 18.66 6.30
C ASP A 51 17.29 18.44 7.56
N ALA A 52 17.32 17.21 8.08
CA ALA A 52 16.70 16.89 9.35
C ALA A 52 17.39 17.70 10.48
N PRO A 53 16.64 18.16 11.49
CA PRO A 53 17.21 18.89 12.62
C PRO A 53 18.35 18.10 13.27
N GLU A 54 19.39 18.79 13.74
CA GLU A 54 20.53 18.15 14.42
C GLU A 54 20.12 17.31 15.65
N SER A 55 19.01 17.69 16.30
CA SER A 55 18.43 16.93 17.40
C SER A 55 18.00 15.51 16.99
N ALA A 56 17.65 15.29 15.72
CA ALA A 56 17.29 13.98 15.19
C ALA A 56 18.50 13.05 15.06
N LYS A 57 19.71 13.61 14.87
CA LYS A 57 20.96 12.84 14.74
C LYS A 57 21.52 12.34 16.08
N LYS A 58 21.10 12.95 17.20
CA LYS A 58 21.58 12.66 18.56
C LYS A 58 20.62 11.78 19.37
N GLY A 59 19.76 11.02 18.69
CA GLY A 59 18.64 10.32 19.21
C GLY A 59 18.89 9.49 20.44
N ASN A 60 17.81 9.40 21.32
CA ASN A 60 17.81 8.32 22.26
C ASN A 60 16.48 8.16 23.01
N LEU A 61 16.22 8.94 24.06
CA LEU A 61 15.03 8.79 24.90
C LEU A 61 13.84 9.57 24.34
N PHE A 62 14.10 10.81 23.93
CA PHE A 62 13.14 11.70 23.33
C PHE A 62 13.82 12.52 22.23
N ILE A 63 13.27 12.46 21.05
CA ILE A 63 13.65 13.30 19.92
C ILE A 63 12.53 14.32 19.71
N LYS A 64 12.89 15.61 19.67
CA LYS A 64 11.92 16.67 19.41
C LYS A 64 11.19 16.40 18.08
N PRO A 65 9.86 16.24 18.08
CA PRO A 65 9.11 16.01 16.85
C PRO A 65 9.26 17.16 15.85
N TYR A 66 9.36 16.82 14.59
CA TYR A 66 9.41 17.76 13.46
C TYR A 66 8.58 17.23 12.29
N ALA A 67 8.19 18.11 11.37
CA ALA A 67 7.45 17.72 10.17
C ALA A 67 8.35 16.96 9.21
N LEU A 68 8.01 15.71 8.90
CA LEU A 68 8.77 14.90 7.94
C LEU A 68 8.54 15.39 6.51
N ASN A 69 7.29 15.63 6.16
CA ASN A 69 6.87 16.08 4.83
C ASN A 69 5.77 17.13 4.95
N TYR A 70 5.87 18.19 4.16
CA TYR A 70 4.82 19.20 4.08
C TYR A 70 4.81 19.94 2.74
N PHE A 71 3.67 20.46 2.36
CA PHE A 71 3.53 21.36 1.21
C PHE A 71 3.54 22.82 1.64
N HIS A 72 4.30 23.64 0.92
CA HIS A 72 4.28 25.08 1.01
C HIS A 72 4.41 25.67 -0.40
N ASP A 73 3.51 26.56 -0.78
CA ASP A 73 3.45 27.21 -2.11
C ASP A 73 3.53 26.24 -3.30
N GLY A 74 2.88 25.08 -3.18
CA GLY A 74 2.86 24.07 -4.25
C GLY A 74 4.14 23.26 -4.42
N VAL A 75 5.12 23.43 -3.53
CA VAL A 75 6.36 22.65 -3.48
C VAL A 75 6.29 21.67 -2.32
N LEU A 76 6.67 20.43 -2.58
CA LEU A 76 6.79 19.38 -1.56
C LEU A 76 8.16 19.49 -0.87
N TYR A 77 8.14 19.75 0.42
CA TYR A 77 9.32 19.77 1.26
C TYR A 77 9.48 18.40 1.96
N ARG A 78 10.65 17.78 1.83
CA ARG A 78 10.96 16.47 2.42
C ARG A 78 12.21 16.57 3.28
N THR A 79 12.15 16.00 4.51
CA THR A 79 13.25 16.02 5.47
C THR A 79 14.05 14.72 5.52
N GLN A 80 13.58 13.68 4.89
CA GLN A 80 14.24 12.36 4.87
C GLN A 80 14.18 11.76 3.46
N GLU A 81 15.15 10.93 3.16
CA GLU A 81 15.14 10.03 2.02
C GLU A 81 13.94 9.10 2.04
N SER A 82 13.73 8.32 0.98
CA SER A 82 12.63 7.36 0.90
C SER A 82 12.60 6.48 2.16
N ARG A 83 11.54 6.61 2.95
CA ARG A 83 11.37 5.87 4.17
C ARG A 83 10.46 4.67 3.95
N GLY A 84 10.98 3.48 4.20
CA GLY A 84 10.19 2.27 4.27
C GLY A 84 9.54 2.05 5.65
N SER A 85 8.68 1.03 5.75
CA SER A 85 8.09 0.60 7.02
C SER A 85 9.18 0.08 7.97
N THR A 86 9.08 0.46 9.25
CA THR A 86 10.03 0.01 10.27
C THR A 86 9.62 -1.36 10.86
N ILE A 87 10.56 -2.01 11.55
CA ILE A 87 10.31 -3.31 12.23
C ILE A 87 9.15 -3.20 13.22
N PHE A 88 9.04 -2.10 13.98
CA PHE A 88 7.95 -1.89 14.92
C PHE A 88 6.59 -1.70 14.25
N GLU A 89 6.57 -1.10 13.08
CA GLU A 89 5.35 -0.97 12.27
C GLU A 89 4.89 -2.33 11.73
N MET A 90 5.81 -3.15 11.24
CA MET A 90 5.49 -4.51 10.79
C MET A 90 5.03 -5.40 11.95
N PHE A 91 5.63 -5.25 13.13
CA PHE A 91 5.20 -5.95 14.34
C PHE A 91 3.78 -5.56 14.76
N PHE A 92 3.44 -4.29 14.63
CA PHE A 92 2.08 -3.80 14.85
C PHE A 92 1.09 -4.40 13.84
N ASP A 93 1.45 -4.48 12.55
CA ASP A 93 0.60 -5.09 11.52
C ASP A 93 0.35 -6.58 11.77
N LEU A 94 1.36 -7.31 12.27
CA LEU A 94 1.21 -8.71 12.63
C LEU A 94 0.15 -8.91 13.72
N LEU A 95 0.11 -8.03 14.73
CA LEU A 95 -0.96 -8.07 15.73
C LEU A 95 -2.35 -7.89 15.10
N TYR A 96 -2.48 -6.94 14.17
CA TYR A 96 -3.77 -6.66 13.52
C TYR A 96 -4.27 -7.83 12.66
N VAL A 97 -3.38 -8.51 11.96
CA VAL A 97 -3.76 -9.70 11.21
C VAL A 97 -4.31 -10.77 12.16
N GLY A 98 -3.67 -10.99 13.31
CA GLY A 98 -4.20 -11.90 14.34
C GLY A 98 -5.59 -11.49 14.85
N ILE A 99 -5.85 -10.19 15.00
CA ILE A 99 -7.18 -9.67 15.39
C ILE A 99 -8.23 -10.01 14.31
N VAL A 100 -7.92 -9.74 13.03
CA VAL A 100 -8.86 -9.99 11.92
C VAL A 100 -9.10 -11.48 11.74
N ALA A 101 -8.05 -12.30 11.87
CA ALA A 101 -8.17 -13.76 11.81
C ALA A 101 -9.09 -14.31 12.92
N ASN A 102 -8.97 -13.79 14.14
CA ASN A 102 -9.85 -14.16 15.26
C ASN A 102 -11.31 -13.81 14.99
N LEU A 103 -11.59 -12.60 14.49
CA LEU A 103 -12.95 -12.19 14.12
C LEU A 103 -13.51 -13.06 12.98
N ALA A 104 -12.75 -13.29 11.91
CA ALA A 104 -13.16 -14.12 10.78
C ALA A 104 -13.47 -15.58 11.20
N GLN A 105 -12.70 -16.14 12.13
CA GLN A 105 -12.97 -17.46 12.70
C GLN A 105 -14.30 -17.49 13.45
N GLY A 106 -14.60 -16.44 14.23
CA GLY A 106 -15.90 -16.26 14.90
C GLY A 106 -17.07 -16.25 13.91
N CYS A 107 -16.91 -15.55 12.78
CA CYS A 107 -17.89 -15.49 11.69
C CYS A 107 -18.22 -16.88 11.13
N ILE A 108 -17.19 -17.62 10.74
CA ILE A 108 -17.36 -18.92 10.10
C ILE A 108 -17.94 -19.96 11.06
N SER A 109 -17.59 -19.90 12.35
CA SER A 109 -18.11 -20.83 13.36
C SER A 109 -19.63 -20.72 13.56
N GLU A 110 -20.17 -19.50 13.49
CA GLU A 110 -21.61 -19.26 13.59
C GLU A 110 -22.36 -19.45 12.26
N SER A 111 -21.66 -19.23 11.12
CA SER A 111 -22.12 -19.44 9.73
C SER A 111 -23.51 -18.85 9.42
N ASN A 112 -23.75 -17.60 9.76
CA ASN A 112 -24.95 -16.87 9.37
C ASN A 112 -24.61 -15.44 8.90
N GLY A 113 -25.46 -14.85 8.05
CA GLY A 113 -25.21 -13.50 7.49
C GLY A 113 -25.12 -12.41 8.56
N ILE A 114 -25.75 -12.61 9.72
CA ILE A 114 -25.70 -11.65 10.84
C ILE A 114 -24.33 -11.68 11.50
N SER A 115 -23.69 -12.86 11.63
CA SER A 115 -22.35 -12.96 12.17
C SER A 115 -21.32 -12.27 11.27
N LEU A 116 -21.46 -12.37 9.94
CA LEU A 116 -20.60 -11.64 9.00
C LEU A 116 -20.71 -10.11 9.17
N VAL A 117 -21.94 -9.60 9.24
CA VAL A 117 -22.17 -8.15 9.47
C VAL A 117 -21.58 -7.72 10.81
N ARG A 118 -21.79 -8.51 11.86
CA ARG A 118 -21.22 -8.27 13.19
C ARG A 118 -19.69 -8.16 13.13
N ASP A 119 -19.03 -9.12 12.51
CA ASP A 119 -17.58 -9.19 12.52
C ASP A 119 -16.96 -8.08 11.66
N ILE A 120 -17.60 -7.70 10.55
CA ILE A 120 -17.24 -6.50 9.80
C ILE A 120 -17.30 -5.26 10.71
N LEU A 121 -18.40 -5.09 11.44
CA LEU A 121 -18.60 -3.94 12.33
C LEU A 121 -17.65 -3.91 13.53
N LEU A 122 -17.23 -5.06 14.03
CA LEU A 122 -16.22 -5.15 15.08
C LEU A 122 -14.80 -4.86 14.53
N PHE A 123 -14.58 -5.09 13.26
CA PHE A 123 -13.29 -4.76 12.64
C PHE A 123 -13.15 -3.27 12.28
N LEU A 124 -14.24 -2.55 11.96
CA LEU A 124 -14.18 -1.12 11.61
C LEU A 124 -13.42 -0.26 12.64
N PRO A 125 -13.66 -0.36 13.96
CA PRO A 125 -12.86 0.34 14.96
C PRO A 125 -11.38 -0.02 14.94
N CYS A 126 -11.05 -1.29 14.72
CA CYS A 126 -9.66 -1.73 14.57
C CYS A 126 -8.99 -1.09 13.37
N TRP A 127 -9.64 -1.09 12.21
CA TRP A 127 -9.18 -0.45 11.00
C TRP A 127 -8.90 1.04 11.20
N GLN A 128 -9.79 1.73 11.92
CA GLN A 128 -9.63 3.15 12.20
C GLN A 128 -8.41 3.44 13.08
N ILE A 129 -8.19 2.64 14.13
CA ILE A 129 -7.00 2.79 14.99
C ILE A 129 -5.72 2.45 14.21
N TRP A 130 -5.76 1.45 13.33
CA TRP A 130 -4.64 1.14 12.45
C TRP A 130 -4.30 2.32 11.53
N GLY A 131 -5.33 2.96 10.96
CA GLY A 131 -5.18 4.17 10.16
C GLY A 131 -4.56 5.32 10.94
N ASP A 132 -5.01 5.58 12.17
CA ASP A 132 -4.45 6.60 13.05
C ASP A 132 -2.96 6.37 13.34
N MET A 133 -2.58 5.13 13.63
CA MET A 133 -1.19 4.77 13.90
C MET A 133 -0.30 4.87 12.67
N ARG A 134 -0.81 4.48 11.51
CA ARG A 134 -0.15 4.65 10.22
C ARG A 134 0.13 6.13 9.95
N ASP A 135 -0.90 6.99 10.08
CA ASP A 135 -0.79 8.43 9.86
C ASP A 135 0.15 9.10 10.87
N PHE A 136 0.11 8.68 12.14
CA PHE A 136 1.03 9.16 13.16
C PHE A 136 2.49 8.86 12.82
N MET A 137 2.75 7.64 12.37
CA MET A 137 4.09 7.21 11.99
C MET A 137 4.55 7.85 10.68
N ASP A 138 3.63 8.15 9.75
CA ASP A 138 3.95 8.85 8.52
C ASP A 138 4.35 10.31 8.75
N TYR A 139 3.69 11.00 9.70
CA TYR A 139 3.90 12.43 9.91
C TYR A 139 4.98 12.78 10.92
N TYR A 140 5.19 11.97 11.97
CA TYR A 140 5.99 12.35 13.14
C TYR A 140 6.99 11.31 13.64
N TYR A 141 7.17 10.22 12.94
CA TYR A 141 8.00 9.13 13.47
C TYR A 141 9.48 9.50 13.59
N ASN A 142 10.02 9.43 14.81
CA ASN A 142 11.41 9.74 15.14
C ASN A 142 12.20 8.53 15.69
N ASN A 143 11.59 7.35 15.79
CA ASN A 143 12.19 6.13 16.32
C ASN A 143 12.70 6.26 17.77
N ASP A 144 12.13 7.16 18.57
CA ASP A 144 12.47 7.36 19.96
C ASP A 144 11.73 6.38 20.90
N MET A 145 12.15 6.35 22.18
CA MET A 145 11.58 5.44 23.17
C MET A 145 10.12 5.79 23.50
N ILE A 146 9.75 7.07 23.47
CA ILE A 146 8.39 7.52 23.78
C ILE A 146 7.42 7.00 22.72
N GLN A 147 7.77 7.11 21.44
CA GLN A 147 6.93 6.61 20.36
C GLN A 147 6.81 5.09 20.38
N LYS A 148 7.91 4.36 20.64
CA LYS A 148 7.86 2.89 20.82
C LYS A 148 6.97 2.46 21.97
N THR A 149 7.02 3.19 23.09
CA THR A 149 6.14 2.94 24.24
C THR A 149 4.68 3.27 23.91
N TYR A 150 4.44 4.31 23.12
CA TYR A 150 3.11 4.62 22.63
C TYR A 150 2.54 3.52 21.71
N VAL A 151 3.35 2.96 20.81
CA VAL A 151 2.95 1.79 20.01
C VAL A 151 2.55 0.62 20.90
N LEU A 152 3.36 0.31 21.92
CA LEU A 152 3.06 -0.75 22.88
C LEU A 152 1.74 -0.49 23.63
N TRP A 153 1.47 0.76 24.02
CA TRP A 153 0.21 1.16 24.65
C TRP A 153 -1.00 0.86 23.75
N ILE A 154 -0.93 1.25 22.47
CA ILE A 154 -2.00 0.96 21.50
C ILE A 154 -2.15 -0.55 21.30
N MET A 155 -1.05 -1.30 21.18
CA MET A 155 -1.11 -2.77 21.06
C MET A 155 -1.81 -3.40 22.28
N PHE A 156 -1.53 -2.95 23.49
CA PHE A 156 -2.19 -3.43 24.70
C PHE A 156 -3.72 -3.19 24.64
N LEU A 157 -4.13 -1.99 24.26
CA LEU A 157 -5.56 -1.66 24.10
C LEU A 157 -6.22 -2.54 23.04
N MET A 158 -5.53 -2.79 21.92
CA MET A 158 -6.07 -3.59 20.82
C MET A 158 -6.15 -5.08 21.13
N VAL A 159 -5.22 -5.65 21.88
CA VAL A 159 -5.31 -7.02 22.39
C VAL A 159 -6.51 -7.15 23.34
N THR A 160 -6.67 -6.20 24.25
CA THR A 160 -7.82 -6.18 25.18
C THR A 160 -9.15 -6.04 24.44
N TYR A 161 -9.20 -5.17 23.42
CA TYR A 161 -10.35 -5.02 22.53
C TYR A 161 -10.68 -6.35 21.84
N ALA A 162 -9.74 -6.97 21.13
CA ALA A 162 -9.95 -8.15 20.32
C ALA A 162 -10.43 -9.35 21.14
N ASN A 163 -9.86 -9.56 22.32
CA ASN A 163 -10.23 -10.67 23.20
C ASN A 163 -11.66 -10.53 23.77
N ASN A 164 -12.19 -9.31 23.81
CA ASN A 164 -13.54 -9.03 24.33
C ASN A 164 -14.56 -8.61 23.27
N ALA A 165 -14.15 -8.46 22.00
CA ALA A 165 -15.01 -7.93 20.93
C ALA A 165 -16.30 -8.75 20.74
N ALA A 166 -16.23 -10.07 20.78
CA ALA A 166 -17.38 -10.96 20.62
C ALA A 166 -18.45 -10.78 21.72
N THR A 167 -18.07 -10.32 22.91
CA THR A 167 -19.00 -10.15 24.05
C THR A 167 -19.97 -8.97 23.87
N VAL A 168 -19.67 -8.02 22.98
CA VAL A 168 -20.55 -6.89 22.65
C VAL A 168 -21.94 -7.36 22.20
N VAL A 169 -22.00 -8.56 21.61
CA VAL A 169 -23.24 -9.17 21.13
C VAL A 169 -24.08 -9.77 22.27
N GLN A 170 -23.41 -10.23 23.33
CA GLN A 170 -24.07 -10.92 24.46
C GLN A 170 -24.82 -9.97 25.40
N ASN A 171 -24.90 -8.66 25.07
CA ASN A 171 -25.54 -7.60 25.86
C ASN A 171 -25.01 -7.44 27.30
N ASP A 172 -23.81 -7.94 27.55
CA ASP A 172 -23.10 -7.60 28.79
C ASP A 172 -22.60 -6.15 28.72
N LYS A 173 -23.22 -5.28 29.52
CA LYS A 173 -22.90 -3.85 29.53
C LYS A 173 -21.48 -3.56 30.02
N ALA A 174 -20.97 -4.36 30.96
CA ALA A 174 -19.64 -4.16 31.51
C ALA A 174 -18.55 -4.49 30.47
N LEU A 175 -18.68 -5.63 29.79
CA LEU A 175 -17.75 -6.04 28.73
C LEU A 175 -17.89 -5.18 27.48
N THR A 176 -19.11 -4.79 27.09
CA THR A 176 -19.32 -3.80 26.02
C THR A 176 -18.66 -2.47 26.39
N GLY A 177 -18.78 -2.04 27.64
CA GLY A 177 -18.10 -0.84 28.15
C GLY A 177 -16.58 -0.93 28.05
N LEU A 178 -16.01 -2.08 28.37
CA LEU A 178 -14.55 -2.32 28.24
C LEU A 178 -14.08 -2.21 26.79
N VAL A 179 -14.79 -2.85 25.85
CA VAL A 179 -14.45 -2.81 24.41
C VAL A 179 -14.52 -1.38 23.87
N VAL A 180 -15.59 -0.65 24.19
CA VAL A 180 -15.74 0.76 23.79
C VAL A 180 -14.70 1.64 24.46
N ALA A 181 -14.38 1.41 25.73
CA ALA A 181 -13.33 2.17 26.44
C ALA A 181 -11.96 1.96 25.82
N CYS A 182 -11.59 0.75 25.40
CA CYS A 182 -10.33 0.48 24.69
C CYS A 182 -10.24 1.31 23.39
N TYR A 183 -11.32 1.33 22.60
CA TYR A 183 -11.38 2.16 21.40
C TYR A 183 -11.28 3.66 21.71
N MET A 184 -12.07 4.14 22.67
CA MET A 184 -12.06 5.55 23.07
C MET A 184 -10.69 5.98 23.57
N LEU A 185 -10.02 5.17 24.42
CA LEU A 185 -8.69 5.46 24.93
C LEU A 185 -7.63 5.49 23.82
N ALA A 186 -7.70 4.57 22.86
CA ALA A 186 -6.80 4.55 21.72
C ALA A 186 -6.94 5.84 20.87
N ARG A 187 -8.17 6.20 20.52
CA ARG A 187 -8.47 7.42 19.74
C ARG A 187 -8.15 8.70 20.50
N PHE A 188 -8.50 8.75 21.80
CA PHE A 188 -8.19 9.89 22.65
C PHE A 188 -6.68 10.09 22.81
N SER A 189 -5.91 9.02 23.04
CA SER A 189 -4.46 9.11 23.16
C SER A 189 -3.80 9.53 21.85
N PHE A 190 -4.31 9.05 20.70
CA PHE A 190 -3.88 9.51 19.37
C PHE A 190 -4.11 11.01 19.17
N ALA A 191 -5.34 11.49 19.38
CA ALA A 191 -5.66 12.91 19.23
C ALA A 191 -4.83 13.78 20.17
N THR A 192 -4.57 13.29 21.41
CA THR A 192 -3.78 14.02 22.41
C THR A 192 -2.31 14.12 22.02
N ILE A 193 -1.67 13.03 21.59
CA ILE A 193 -0.25 13.06 21.19
C ILE A 193 -0.05 13.93 19.95
N VAL A 194 -0.94 13.82 18.96
CA VAL A 194 -0.91 14.67 17.75
C VAL A 194 -1.13 16.14 18.12
N LEU A 195 -2.09 16.44 19.01
CA LEU A 195 -2.34 17.78 19.48
C LEU A 195 -1.11 18.38 20.17
N VAL A 196 -0.51 17.65 21.11
CA VAL A 196 0.69 18.08 21.84
C VAL A 196 1.85 18.34 20.88
N TYR A 197 2.09 17.44 19.93
CA TYR A 197 3.17 17.61 18.95
C TYR A 197 2.97 18.88 18.10
N ASN A 198 1.76 19.15 17.64
CA ASN A 198 1.48 20.31 16.80
C ASN A 198 1.42 21.63 17.57
N VAL A 199 0.97 21.62 18.81
CA VAL A 199 0.95 22.85 19.62
C VAL A 199 2.36 23.26 20.06
N LEU A 200 3.17 22.28 20.49
CA LEU A 200 4.47 22.58 21.12
C LEU A 200 5.63 22.59 20.09
N PHE A 201 5.62 21.70 19.10
CA PHE A 201 6.82 21.43 18.31
C PHE A 201 6.65 21.71 16.81
N VAL A 202 5.58 21.21 16.15
CA VAL A 202 5.44 21.19 14.69
C VAL A 202 4.51 22.32 14.24
N LYS A 203 5.08 23.46 13.85
CA LYS A 203 4.30 24.64 13.44
C LYS A 203 3.66 24.45 12.05
N GLU A 204 4.34 23.70 11.18
CA GLU A 204 3.97 23.47 9.79
C GLU A 204 2.64 22.73 9.66
N HIS A 205 2.35 21.81 10.56
CA HIS A 205 1.10 21.04 10.55
C HIS A 205 -0.01 21.63 11.42
N ARG A 206 0.29 22.62 12.26
CA ARG A 206 -0.54 23.08 13.38
C ARG A 206 -1.98 23.40 12.99
N LYS A 207 -2.22 24.29 12.03
CA LYS A 207 -3.58 24.75 11.70
C LYS A 207 -4.47 23.58 11.24
N GLN A 208 -3.96 22.72 10.38
CA GLN A 208 -4.70 21.58 9.85
C GLN A 208 -4.96 20.51 10.92
N MET A 209 -3.93 20.15 11.69
CA MET A 209 -4.02 19.10 12.68
C MET A 209 -4.83 19.47 13.92
N LEU A 210 -4.90 20.73 14.30
CA LEU A 210 -5.80 21.20 15.37
C LEU A 210 -7.26 20.89 15.05
N TRP A 211 -7.71 21.17 13.83
CA TRP A 211 -9.07 20.87 13.39
C TRP A 211 -9.30 19.37 13.27
N TYR A 212 -8.34 18.64 12.74
CA TYR A 212 -8.44 17.18 12.67
C TYR A 212 -8.57 16.56 14.06
N CYS A 213 -7.75 16.96 15.04
CA CYS A 213 -7.88 16.52 16.43
C CYS A 213 -9.26 16.84 17.02
N ALA A 214 -9.82 18.02 16.73
CA ALA A 214 -11.16 18.39 17.21
C ALA A 214 -12.24 17.43 16.65
N PHE A 215 -12.15 17.04 15.38
CA PHE A 215 -13.05 16.04 14.80
C PHE A 215 -12.86 14.65 15.41
N VAL A 216 -11.61 14.24 15.70
CA VAL A 216 -11.32 12.96 16.36
C VAL A 216 -11.86 12.95 17.79
N TYR A 217 -11.77 14.04 18.54
CA TYR A 217 -12.42 14.13 19.87
C TYR A 217 -13.95 14.03 19.76
N GLY A 218 -14.56 14.59 18.71
CA GLY A 218 -15.98 14.38 18.41
C GLY A 218 -16.33 12.90 18.19
N SER A 219 -15.48 12.19 17.46
CA SER A 219 -15.59 10.73 17.26
C SER A 219 -15.52 9.96 18.59
N VAL A 220 -14.59 10.32 19.48
CA VAL A 220 -14.49 9.70 20.82
C VAL A 220 -15.77 9.87 21.62
N ILE A 221 -16.39 11.05 21.59
CA ILE A 221 -17.68 11.30 22.26
C ILE A 221 -18.80 10.43 21.65
N MET A 222 -18.87 10.36 20.32
CA MET A 222 -19.83 9.54 19.61
C MET A 222 -19.68 8.05 19.94
N ALA A 223 -18.46 7.54 20.08
CA ALA A 223 -18.20 6.15 20.45
C ALA A 223 -18.80 5.77 21.80
N GLY A 224 -18.82 6.69 22.76
CA GLY A 224 -19.45 6.48 24.07
C GLY A 224 -20.96 6.14 23.98
N PHE A 225 -21.65 6.62 22.95
CA PHE A 225 -23.07 6.32 22.76
C PHE A 225 -23.34 4.86 22.38
N VAL A 226 -22.33 4.08 21.95
CA VAL A 226 -22.48 2.64 21.64
C VAL A 226 -22.88 1.81 22.88
N ILE A 227 -22.58 2.29 24.10
CA ILE A 227 -22.89 1.60 25.35
C ILE A 227 -24.39 1.66 25.69
N LEU A 228 -25.08 2.71 25.27
CA LEU A 228 -26.46 2.99 25.69
C LEU A 228 -27.51 1.99 25.13
N PRO A 229 -27.46 1.62 23.83
CA PRO A 229 -28.48 0.75 23.27
C PRO A 229 -28.35 -0.71 23.75
N THR A 230 -29.50 -1.33 23.99
CA THR A 230 -29.59 -2.76 24.26
C THR A 230 -29.83 -3.58 22.99
N ARG A 231 -30.41 -2.95 21.94
CA ARG A 231 -30.73 -3.63 20.68
C ARG A 231 -29.59 -3.57 19.68
N MET A 232 -29.26 -4.71 19.08
CA MET A 232 -28.14 -4.83 18.15
C MET A 232 -28.19 -3.86 16.96
N TYR A 233 -29.39 -3.69 16.34
CA TYR A 233 -29.51 -2.77 15.19
C TYR A 233 -29.18 -1.31 15.53
N GLN A 234 -29.43 -0.88 16.77
CA GLN A 234 -29.08 0.48 17.21
C GLN A 234 -27.56 0.64 17.36
N LYS A 235 -26.87 -0.38 17.89
CA LYS A 235 -25.42 -0.41 17.95
C LYS A 235 -24.82 -0.35 16.53
N ILE A 236 -25.38 -1.12 15.58
CA ILE A 236 -24.99 -1.11 14.17
C ILE A 236 -25.08 0.31 13.59
N ILE A 237 -26.21 0.98 13.77
CA ILE A 237 -26.40 2.35 13.25
C ILE A 237 -25.37 3.31 13.82
N ILE A 238 -25.11 3.26 15.13
CA ILE A 238 -24.13 4.16 15.77
C ILE A 238 -22.72 3.89 15.25
N VAL A 239 -22.30 2.61 15.10
CA VAL A 239 -20.98 2.26 14.57
C VAL A 239 -20.84 2.69 13.11
N CYS A 240 -21.88 2.52 12.29
CA CYS A 240 -21.88 3.03 10.92
C CYS A 240 -21.78 4.57 10.86
N CYS A 241 -22.52 5.28 11.72
CA CYS A 241 -22.44 6.73 11.82
C CYS A 241 -21.04 7.19 12.29
N LEU A 242 -20.47 6.48 13.25
CA LEU A 242 -19.12 6.74 13.74
C LEU A 242 -18.07 6.57 12.62
N TYR A 243 -18.13 5.46 11.89
CA TYR A 243 -17.23 5.20 10.78
C TYR A 243 -17.38 6.24 9.65
N PHE A 244 -18.62 6.62 9.33
CA PHE A 244 -18.89 7.67 8.36
C PHE A 244 -18.34 9.03 8.84
N TRP A 245 -18.52 9.38 10.11
CA TRP A 245 -17.96 10.59 10.70
C TRP A 245 -16.44 10.64 10.61
N ASP A 246 -15.76 9.56 10.93
CA ASP A 246 -14.30 9.47 10.87
C ASP A 246 -13.76 9.68 9.46
N ASN A 247 -14.36 8.98 8.47
CA ASN A 247 -13.96 9.13 7.07
C ASN A 247 -14.28 10.53 6.52
N LEU A 248 -15.43 11.10 6.89
CA LEU A 248 -15.81 12.44 6.50
C LEU A 248 -14.85 13.48 7.11
N SER A 249 -14.52 13.33 8.38
CA SER A 249 -13.59 14.20 9.11
C SER A 249 -12.20 14.19 8.47
N TYR A 250 -11.70 13.00 8.10
CA TYR A 250 -10.46 12.84 7.37
C TYR A 250 -10.54 13.53 5.99
N ALA A 251 -11.56 13.21 5.19
CA ALA A 251 -11.75 13.78 3.87
C ALA A 251 -11.87 15.32 3.90
N ILE A 252 -12.58 15.87 4.88
CA ILE A 252 -12.69 17.32 5.06
C ILE A 252 -11.33 17.91 5.42
N SER A 253 -10.64 17.38 6.45
CA SER A 253 -9.39 17.93 6.97
C SER A 253 -8.27 17.96 5.93
N PHE A 254 -8.26 16.99 5.00
CA PHE A 254 -7.27 16.90 3.94
C PHE A 254 -7.75 17.47 2.59
N SER A 255 -9.00 17.98 2.49
CA SER A 255 -9.51 18.59 1.28
C SER A 255 -8.87 19.96 0.98
N ALA A 256 -8.69 20.26 -0.31
CA ALA A 256 -8.16 21.57 -0.74
C ALA A 256 -9.09 22.73 -0.36
N TRP A 257 -10.40 22.50 -0.34
CA TRP A 257 -11.40 23.48 0.07
C TRP A 257 -11.24 23.90 1.53
N PHE A 258 -11.14 22.92 2.43
CA PHE A 258 -10.99 23.17 3.86
C PHE A 258 -9.66 23.86 4.19
N LYS A 259 -8.57 23.44 3.55
CA LYS A 259 -7.25 24.08 3.69
C LYS A 259 -7.30 25.58 3.34
N ARG A 260 -8.04 25.95 2.29
CA ARG A 260 -8.29 27.37 1.93
C ARG A 260 -9.15 28.07 2.98
N LEU A 261 -10.19 27.42 3.50
CA LEU A 261 -11.09 27.97 4.52
C LEU A 261 -10.33 28.37 5.80
N ILE A 262 -9.45 27.48 6.29
CA ILE A 262 -8.64 27.72 7.50
C ILE A 262 -7.41 28.62 7.22
N ARG A 263 -7.23 29.08 5.98
CA ARG A 263 -6.07 29.88 5.54
C ARG A 263 -4.74 29.26 5.98
N ALA A 264 -4.57 27.97 5.75
CA ALA A 264 -3.33 27.29 6.05
C ALA A 264 -2.30 27.63 4.96
N GLU A 265 -1.11 28.04 5.38
CA GLU A 265 0.03 28.29 4.48
C GLU A 265 0.82 26.99 4.22
N PHE A 266 0.85 26.13 5.24
CA PHE A 266 1.51 24.83 5.19
C PHE A 266 0.47 23.72 5.30
N TYR A 267 0.70 22.63 4.59
CA TYR A 267 -0.17 21.44 4.60
C TYR A 267 0.63 20.18 4.86
N VAL A 268 0.07 19.27 5.64
CA VAL A 268 0.61 17.94 5.79
C VAL A 268 0.70 17.25 4.44
N ALA A 269 1.85 16.69 4.14
CA ALA A 269 2.08 15.85 2.96
C ALA A 269 2.24 14.39 3.37
N LEU A 270 1.45 13.52 2.77
CA LEU A 270 1.56 12.09 2.94
C LEU A 270 2.84 11.58 2.26
N ASN A 271 3.59 10.73 2.94
CA ASN A 271 4.70 10.00 2.32
C ASN A 271 4.14 8.80 1.55
N ILE A 272 3.97 8.97 0.24
CA ILE A 272 3.35 7.96 -0.64
C ILE A 272 4.10 6.62 -0.57
N GLU A 273 5.43 6.65 -0.51
CA GLU A 273 6.27 5.45 -0.45
C GLU A 273 5.99 4.65 0.84
N HIS A 274 5.98 5.34 1.97
CA HIS A 274 5.68 4.75 3.27
C HIS A 274 4.25 4.20 3.31
N GLU A 275 3.27 4.96 2.82
CA GLU A 275 1.86 4.57 2.76
C GLU A 275 1.63 3.30 1.96
N ILE A 276 2.22 3.22 0.76
CA ILE A 276 2.14 2.02 -0.10
C ILE A 276 2.81 0.84 0.59
N GLN A 277 3.98 1.03 1.19
CA GLN A 277 4.70 -0.06 1.82
C GLN A 277 3.97 -0.59 3.06
N ARG A 278 3.30 0.27 3.83
CA ARG A 278 2.46 -0.14 4.97
C ARG A 278 1.31 -1.04 4.52
N HIS A 279 0.57 -0.63 3.48
CA HIS A 279 -0.52 -1.44 2.93
C HIS A 279 0.00 -2.74 2.32
N ASN A 280 1.12 -2.70 1.59
CA ASN A 280 1.75 -3.89 1.03
C ASN A 280 2.15 -4.90 2.10
N SER A 281 2.76 -4.44 3.19
CA SER A 281 3.14 -5.29 4.33
C SER A 281 1.90 -5.91 4.97
N PHE A 282 0.86 -5.13 5.20
CA PHE A 282 -0.37 -5.62 5.81
C PHE A 282 -1.06 -6.67 4.93
N VAL A 283 -1.20 -6.42 3.62
CA VAL A 283 -1.79 -7.39 2.68
C VAL A 283 -0.94 -8.66 2.59
N THR A 284 0.39 -8.54 2.55
CA THR A 284 1.29 -9.70 2.52
C THR A 284 1.11 -10.59 3.75
N ILE A 285 1.03 -10.00 4.95
CA ILE A 285 0.80 -10.74 6.19
C ILE A 285 -0.61 -11.36 6.16
N ALA A 286 -1.62 -10.64 5.67
CA ALA A 286 -2.98 -11.15 5.54
C ALA A 286 -3.08 -12.36 4.58
N ILE A 287 -2.33 -12.35 3.47
CA ILE A 287 -2.24 -13.53 2.59
C ILE A 287 -1.48 -14.67 3.27
N GLY A 288 -0.53 -14.36 4.16
CA GLY A 288 0.19 -15.34 4.96
C GLY A 288 -0.72 -16.25 5.79
N GLU A 289 -1.93 -15.78 6.15
CA GLU A 289 -2.92 -16.60 6.87
C GLU A 289 -3.45 -17.79 6.06
N PHE A 290 -3.35 -17.78 4.74
CA PHE A 290 -3.60 -18.98 3.93
C PHE A 290 -2.56 -20.06 4.16
N LEU A 291 -1.31 -19.69 4.46
CA LEU A 291 -0.20 -20.60 4.62
C LEU A 291 -0.12 -21.17 6.03
N TYR A 292 -0.59 -20.42 7.03
CA TYR A 292 -0.53 -20.85 8.43
C TYR A 292 -1.21 -22.20 8.67
N PRO A 293 -2.47 -22.46 8.26
CA PRO A 293 -3.14 -23.74 8.52
C PRO A 293 -2.50 -24.93 7.82
N ILE A 294 -1.95 -24.73 6.62
CA ILE A 294 -1.32 -25.82 5.85
C ILE A 294 0.04 -26.24 6.41
N VAL A 295 0.65 -25.40 7.23
CA VAL A 295 1.92 -25.72 7.92
C VAL A 295 1.67 -26.11 9.38
N ALA A 296 0.94 -25.27 10.14
CA ALA A 296 0.75 -25.45 11.58
C ALA A 296 -0.05 -26.69 11.96
N TYR A 297 -1.08 -27.03 11.17
CA TYR A 297 -1.91 -28.23 11.41
C TYR A 297 -1.43 -29.46 10.67
N ALA A 298 -0.38 -29.34 9.86
CA ALA A 298 0.27 -30.42 9.11
C ALA A 298 -0.71 -31.39 8.41
N PRO A 299 -1.73 -30.92 7.66
CA PRO A 299 -2.73 -31.79 7.03
C PRO A 299 -2.10 -32.72 5.95
N ALA A 300 -0.92 -32.37 5.45
CA ALA A 300 -0.16 -33.19 4.48
C ALA A 300 0.74 -34.26 5.13
N SER A 301 0.71 -34.45 6.45
CA SER A 301 1.61 -35.39 7.17
C SER A 301 1.40 -36.87 6.81
N GLY A 302 0.26 -37.22 6.24
CA GLY A 302 -0.07 -38.60 5.84
C GLY A 302 0.43 -39.04 4.45
N GLY A 303 1.29 -38.26 3.78
CA GLY A 303 1.76 -38.51 2.43
C GLY A 303 0.90 -37.85 1.33
N LEU A 304 0.99 -38.35 0.09
CA LEU A 304 0.24 -37.80 -1.04
C LEU A 304 -1.22 -38.29 -1.02
N ASN A 305 -2.09 -37.49 -0.42
CA ASN A 305 -3.52 -37.78 -0.27
C ASN A 305 -4.37 -36.55 -0.65
N GLU A 306 -5.70 -36.60 -0.48
CA GLU A 306 -6.62 -35.54 -0.79
C GLU A 306 -6.32 -34.26 0.02
N THR A 307 -5.90 -34.39 1.28
CA THR A 307 -5.53 -33.22 2.11
C THR A 307 -4.26 -32.54 1.61
N THR A 308 -3.27 -33.32 1.13
CA THR A 308 -2.06 -32.81 0.46
C THR A 308 -2.42 -32.05 -0.81
N ALA A 309 -3.35 -32.59 -1.62
CA ALA A 309 -3.82 -31.88 -2.82
C ALA A 309 -4.49 -30.55 -2.46
N ARG A 310 -5.31 -30.49 -1.40
CA ARG A 310 -5.92 -29.25 -0.91
C ARG A 310 -4.87 -28.26 -0.42
N CYS A 311 -3.83 -28.70 0.30
CA CYS A 311 -2.71 -27.85 0.71
C CYS A 311 -2.03 -27.19 -0.51
N THR A 312 -1.76 -27.98 -1.55
CA THR A 312 -1.16 -27.48 -2.79
C THR A 312 -2.06 -26.45 -3.46
N CYS A 313 -3.38 -26.67 -3.50
CA CYS A 313 -4.34 -25.71 -4.05
C CYS A 313 -4.33 -24.39 -3.26
N VAL A 314 -4.30 -24.44 -1.92
CA VAL A 314 -4.22 -23.23 -1.07
C VAL A 314 -2.93 -22.47 -1.33
N LEU A 315 -1.79 -23.16 -1.43
CA LEU A 315 -0.51 -22.53 -1.75
C LEU A 315 -0.56 -21.79 -3.10
N VAL A 316 -1.12 -22.45 -4.14
CA VAL A 316 -1.28 -21.85 -5.47
C VAL A 316 -2.21 -20.63 -5.42
N ILE A 317 -3.33 -20.71 -4.70
CA ILE A 317 -4.28 -19.59 -4.53
C ILE A 317 -3.58 -18.40 -3.86
N ALA A 318 -2.87 -18.63 -2.75
CA ALA A 318 -2.14 -17.58 -2.04
C ALA A 318 -1.08 -16.92 -2.94
N TYR A 319 -0.36 -17.72 -3.73
CA TYR A 319 0.62 -17.25 -4.70
C TYR A 319 -0.03 -16.36 -5.78
N CYS A 320 -1.15 -16.81 -6.37
CA CYS A 320 -1.89 -16.02 -7.37
C CYS A 320 -2.40 -14.70 -6.79
N LEU A 321 -2.97 -14.71 -5.58
CA LEU A 321 -3.45 -13.48 -4.91
C LEU A 321 -2.31 -12.50 -4.66
N THR A 322 -1.16 -12.98 -4.20
CA THR A 322 0.05 -12.16 -4.02
C THR A 322 0.46 -11.53 -5.35
N TRP A 323 0.51 -12.32 -6.41
CA TRP A 323 0.89 -11.81 -7.73
C TRP A 323 -0.10 -10.76 -8.24
N PHE A 324 -1.41 -11.01 -8.16
CA PHE A 324 -2.43 -10.05 -8.60
C PHE A 324 -2.37 -8.72 -7.84
N TYR A 325 -2.01 -8.76 -6.56
CA TYR A 325 -1.85 -7.55 -5.76
C TYR A 325 -0.63 -6.73 -6.21
N PHE A 326 0.54 -7.35 -6.35
CA PHE A 326 1.78 -6.65 -6.68
C PHE A 326 1.94 -6.31 -8.16
N ALA A 327 1.36 -7.08 -9.07
CA ALA A 327 1.39 -6.78 -10.51
C ALA A 327 0.48 -5.59 -10.88
N GLY A 328 -0.55 -5.29 -10.09
CA GLY A 328 -1.49 -4.21 -10.36
C GLY A 328 -2.15 -4.32 -11.73
N GLU A 329 -2.07 -3.26 -12.54
CA GLU A 329 -2.52 -3.23 -13.94
C GLU A 329 -1.41 -3.65 -14.93
N GLY A 330 -0.17 -3.87 -14.48
CA GLY A 330 0.98 -4.26 -15.30
C GLY A 330 1.56 -3.16 -16.19
N SER A 331 1.29 -1.87 -15.92
CA SER A 331 1.94 -0.74 -16.60
C SER A 331 3.33 -0.48 -16.01
N ARG A 332 4.33 -0.24 -16.87
CA ARG A 332 5.69 0.06 -16.43
C ARG A 332 5.80 1.45 -15.79
N LYS A 333 5.08 2.41 -16.38
CA LYS A 333 5.01 3.78 -15.87
C LYS A 333 3.56 4.05 -15.52
N ALA A 334 3.30 4.36 -14.28
CA ALA A 334 1.96 4.68 -13.81
C ALA A 334 2.00 5.86 -12.84
N ILE A 335 0.91 6.63 -12.82
CA ILE A 335 0.65 7.57 -11.72
C ILE A 335 -0.18 6.81 -10.70
N HIS A 336 0.39 6.61 -9.52
CA HIS A 336 -0.29 5.92 -8.42
C HIS A 336 -1.56 6.65 -7.98
N ALA A 337 -2.59 5.91 -7.59
CA ALA A 337 -3.91 6.41 -7.20
C ALA A 337 -3.87 7.54 -6.15
N ILE A 338 -3.00 7.42 -5.14
CA ILE A 338 -2.82 8.42 -4.07
C ILE A 338 -2.39 9.78 -4.65
N ARG A 339 -1.64 9.77 -5.74
CA ARG A 339 -1.10 10.98 -6.34
C ARG A 339 -1.98 11.55 -7.43
N ARG A 340 -2.82 10.72 -8.05
CA ARG A 340 -3.67 11.11 -9.17
C ARG A 340 -4.70 12.17 -8.77
N HIS A 341 -5.44 11.92 -7.68
CA HIS A 341 -6.47 12.80 -7.15
C HIS A 341 -6.81 12.42 -5.71
N SER A 342 -7.26 13.38 -4.89
CA SER A 342 -7.63 13.13 -3.48
C SER A 342 -8.67 12.01 -3.32
N VAL A 343 -9.67 11.96 -4.23
CA VAL A 343 -10.72 10.92 -4.19
C VAL A 343 -10.15 9.56 -4.54
N THR A 344 -9.30 9.45 -5.58
CA THR A 344 -8.68 8.16 -5.94
C THR A 344 -7.75 7.66 -4.86
N GLY A 345 -7.01 8.56 -4.20
CA GLY A 345 -6.18 8.22 -3.04
C GLY A 345 -7.00 7.71 -1.86
N LEU A 346 -8.09 8.39 -1.53
CA LEU A 346 -9.01 7.95 -0.48
C LEU A 346 -9.65 6.60 -0.82
N CYS A 347 -10.10 6.40 -2.05
CA CYS A 347 -10.65 5.12 -2.51
C CYS A 347 -9.61 4.00 -2.41
N TRP A 348 -8.36 4.27 -2.80
CA TRP A 348 -7.28 3.29 -2.71
C TRP A 348 -7.05 2.83 -1.27
N ILE A 349 -6.96 3.75 -0.32
CA ILE A 349 -6.83 3.45 1.11
C ILE A 349 -8.04 2.64 1.60
N GLN A 350 -9.26 3.07 1.27
CA GLN A 350 -10.49 2.45 1.77
C GLN A 350 -10.77 1.07 1.15
N PHE A 351 -10.33 0.79 -0.07
CA PHE A 351 -10.48 -0.54 -0.69
C PHE A 351 -9.62 -1.60 -0.02
N HIS A 352 -8.58 -1.24 0.71
CA HIS A 352 -7.83 -2.21 1.50
C HIS A 352 -8.62 -2.79 2.67
N LEU A 353 -9.61 -2.07 3.21
CA LEU A 353 -10.48 -2.60 4.25
C LEU A 353 -11.27 -3.83 3.78
N PRO A 354 -12.10 -3.78 2.73
CA PRO A 354 -12.80 -4.97 2.24
C PRO A 354 -11.83 -6.03 1.70
N LEU A 355 -10.65 -5.66 1.19
CA LEU A 355 -9.63 -6.62 0.79
C LEU A 355 -9.15 -7.45 1.97
N ILE A 356 -8.74 -6.83 3.06
CA ILE A 356 -8.24 -7.53 4.25
C ILE A 356 -9.32 -8.43 4.85
N ILE A 357 -10.55 -7.93 5.01
CA ILE A 357 -11.67 -8.73 5.54
C ILE A 357 -11.92 -9.96 4.65
N SER A 358 -11.99 -9.78 3.35
CA SER A 358 -12.29 -10.87 2.42
C SER A 358 -11.15 -11.89 2.31
N LEU A 359 -9.89 -11.45 2.35
CA LEU A 359 -8.72 -12.34 2.41
C LEU A 359 -8.75 -13.20 3.67
N GLN A 360 -9.03 -12.60 4.83
CA GLN A 360 -9.08 -13.34 6.09
C GLN A 360 -10.24 -14.34 6.13
N LEU A 361 -11.41 -13.95 5.60
CA LEU A 361 -12.55 -14.84 5.49
C LEU A 361 -12.23 -16.06 4.59
N ALA A 362 -11.58 -15.81 3.46
CA ALA A 362 -11.14 -16.86 2.54
C ALA A 362 -10.04 -17.75 3.17
N ALA A 363 -9.04 -17.15 3.84
CA ALA A 363 -7.95 -17.88 4.47
C ALA A 363 -8.44 -18.82 5.59
N ASN A 364 -9.30 -18.32 6.47
CA ASN A 364 -9.90 -19.16 7.52
C ASN A 364 -10.77 -20.28 6.93
N GLY A 365 -11.58 -19.97 5.90
CA GLY A 365 -12.34 -20.97 5.16
C GLY A 365 -11.43 -22.04 4.53
N ALA A 366 -10.35 -21.62 3.86
CA ALA A 366 -9.35 -22.53 3.28
C ALA A 366 -8.72 -23.44 4.34
N GLY A 367 -8.36 -22.90 5.51
CA GLY A 367 -7.80 -23.66 6.62
C GLY A 367 -8.74 -24.77 7.08
N ILE A 368 -10.02 -24.48 7.30
CA ILE A 368 -11.03 -25.47 7.71
C ILE A 368 -11.23 -26.53 6.62
N LEU A 369 -11.38 -26.11 5.36
CA LEU A 369 -11.58 -27.04 4.24
C LEU A 369 -10.38 -27.97 4.04
N THR A 370 -9.16 -27.46 4.25
CA THR A 370 -7.93 -28.24 4.08
C THR A 370 -7.74 -29.25 5.20
N THR A 371 -8.05 -28.88 6.44
CA THR A 371 -7.89 -29.76 7.61
C THR A 371 -9.06 -30.75 7.80
N SER A 372 -10.15 -30.58 7.06
CA SER A 372 -11.32 -31.44 7.14
C SER A 372 -11.00 -32.89 6.73
N LYS A 373 -11.42 -33.85 7.55
CA LYS A 373 -11.34 -35.29 7.24
C LYS A 373 -12.33 -35.76 6.17
N PHE A 374 -13.33 -34.95 5.86
CA PHE A 374 -14.39 -35.26 4.91
C PHE A 374 -14.19 -34.48 3.61
N ASP A 375 -14.47 -35.13 2.48
CA ASP A 375 -14.40 -34.52 1.16
C ASP A 375 -15.78 -34.06 0.62
N HIS A 376 -16.88 -34.43 1.30
CA HIS A 376 -18.22 -34.01 0.92
C HIS A 376 -18.79 -32.93 1.82
N PRO A 377 -19.35 -31.84 1.25
CA PRO A 377 -19.89 -30.71 2.01
C PRO A 377 -21.11 -31.06 2.85
N ASN A 378 -21.81 -32.15 2.50
CA ASN A 378 -22.98 -32.64 3.24
C ASN A 378 -22.62 -33.59 4.39
N SER A 379 -21.34 -33.89 4.60
CA SER A 379 -20.93 -34.75 5.71
C SER A 379 -21.29 -34.07 7.04
N VAL A 380 -22.02 -34.82 7.86
CA VAL A 380 -22.35 -34.40 9.21
C VAL A 380 -21.10 -34.54 10.05
N THR A 381 -20.70 -33.51 10.68
CA THR A 381 -19.75 -33.41 11.79
C THR A 381 -18.56 -32.52 11.53
N ASP A 382 -18.65 -31.32 12.00
CA ASP A 382 -17.60 -30.82 12.87
C ASP A 382 -18.29 -30.26 14.12
N PRO A 383 -17.86 -30.62 15.35
CA PRO A 383 -18.38 -29.99 16.52
C PRO A 383 -17.93 -28.53 16.47
N SER A 384 -18.85 -27.62 16.12
CA SER A 384 -18.66 -26.22 16.41
C SER A 384 -18.27 -26.07 17.89
N ALA A 385 -17.62 -24.97 18.27
CA ALA A 385 -17.26 -24.69 19.67
C ALA A 385 -18.44 -24.87 20.66
N SER A 386 -19.64 -25.01 20.18
CA SER A 386 -20.89 -25.32 20.92
C SER A 386 -21.18 -26.81 21.07
N GLY A 387 -20.36 -27.71 20.51
CA GLY A 387 -20.52 -29.17 20.69
C GLY A 387 -21.72 -29.81 19.96
N MET A 388 -22.50 -29.06 19.18
CA MET A 388 -23.63 -29.59 18.43
C MET A 388 -23.24 -29.89 16.98
N PRO A 389 -23.56 -31.11 16.45
CA PRO A 389 -23.33 -31.45 15.05
C PRO A 389 -24.20 -30.58 14.15
N ARG A 390 -23.59 -29.81 13.26
CA ARG A 390 -24.28 -28.91 12.32
C ARG A 390 -24.32 -29.54 10.93
N LYS A 391 -25.53 -29.76 10.43
CA LYS A 391 -25.73 -30.24 9.07
C LYS A 391 -25.34 -29.15 8.07
N ASN A 392 -24.56 -29.50 7.05
CA ASN A 392 -24.05 -28.62 5.99
C ASN A 392 -22.97 -27.58 6.43
N TYR A 393 -22.32 -27.75 7.57
CA TYR A 393 -21.26 -26.82 8.01
C TYR A 393 -20.16 -26.60 6.95
N LEU A 394 -19.65 -27.67 6.35
CA LEU A 394 -18.60 -27.58 5.34
C LEU A 394 -19.08 -26.88 4.05
N GLN A 395 -20.37 -26.95 3.72
CA GLN A 395 -20.91 -26.18 2.61
C GLN A 395 -20.96 -24.68 2.95
N ASP A 396 -21.35 -24.32 4.16
CA ASP A 396 -21.32 -22.92 4.61
C ASP A 396 -19.87 -22.39 4.54
N VAL A 397 -18.87 -23.19 4.96
CA VAL A 397 -17.44 -22.81 4.84
C VAL A 397 -17.02 -22.65 3.38
N GLN A 398 -17.46 -23.51 2.45
CA GLN A 398 -17.22 -23.32 1.01
C GLN A 398 -17.83 -22.01 0.50
N ILE A 399 -19.01 -21.63 0.97
CA ILE A 399 -19.65 -20.36 0.60
C ILE A 399 -18.83 -19.17 1.11
N TYR A 400 -18.37 -19.19 2.36
CA TYR A 400 -17.51 -18.13 2.90
C TYR A 400 -16.16 -18.04 2.20
N PHE A 401 -15.53 -19.17 1.91
CA PHE A 401 -14.29 -19.22 1.12
C PHE A 401 -14.49 -18.64 -0.28
N GLY A 402 -15.52 -19.06 -1.00
CA GLY A 402 -15.84 -18.58 -2.34
C GLY A 402 -16.22 -17.08 -2.35
N ALA A 403 -17.01 -16.64 -1.39
CA ALA A 403 -17.38 -15.23 -1.23
C ALA A 403 -16.15 -14.37 -0.93
N GLY A 404 -15.29 -14.84 -0.02
CA GLY A 404 -14.03 -14.17 0.31
C GLY A 404 -13.13 -14.01 -0.92
N LEU A 405 -12.93 -15.07 -1.72
CA LEU A 405 -12.16 -14.98 -2.97
C LEU A 405 -12.81 -14.05 -4.00
N ALA A 406 -14.14 -14.12 -4.17
CA ALA A 406 -14.85 -13.27 -5.13
C ALA A 406 -14.71 -11.78 -4.79
N VAL A 407 -14.89 -11.42 -3.51
CA VAL A 407 -14.71 -10.04 -3.05
C VAL A 407 -13.24 -9.63 -3.17
N SER A 408 -12.28 -10.47 -2.77
CA SER A 408 -10.84 -10.18 -2.90
C SER A 408 -10.45 -9.88 -4.35
N LEU A 409 -10.85 -10.73 -5.30
CA LEU A 409 -10.56 -10.54 -6.73
C LEU A 409 -11.22 -9.28 -7.30
N THR A 410 -12.45 -8.97 -6.87
CA THR A 410 -13.15 -7.75 -7.26
C THR A 410 -12.42 -6.52 -6.75
N VAL A 411 -12.02 -6.51 -5.48
CA VAL A 411 -11.31 -5.38 -4.87
C VAL A 411 -9.91 -5.23 -5.46
N LEU A 412 -9.18 -6.32 -5.71
CA LEU A 412 -7.89 -6.29 -6.40
C LEU A 412 -8.01 -5.68 -7.81
N THR A 413 -9.11 -6.00 -8.52
CA THR A 413 -9.40 -5.38 -9.81
C THR A 413 -9.67 -3.88 -9.67
N CYS A 414 -10.46 -3.47 -8.67
CA CYS A 414 -10.73 -2.07 -8.40
C CYS A 414 -9.45 -1.29 -8.05
N LEU A 415 -8.59 -1.85 -7.19
CA LEU A 415 -7.30 -1.25 -6.83
C LEU A 415 -6.42 -1.04 -8.06
N ALA A 416 -6.30 -2.06 -8.91
CA ALA A 416 -5.52 -1.98 -10.15
C ALA A 416 -6.07 -0.92 -11.13
N LEU A 417 -7.38 -0.69 -11.18
CA LEU A 417 -8.01 0.32 -12.03
C LEU A 417 -7.88 1.76 -11.51
N LEU A 418 -7.54 1.96 -10.24
CA LEU A 418 -7.33 3.30 -9.67
C LEU A 418 -6.05 3.95 -10.16
N ASP A 419 -5.02 3.18 -10.45
CA ASP A 419 -3.77 3.67 -11.02
C ASP A 419 -4.00 4.13 -12.47
N LYS A 420 -3.20 5.08 -12.93
CA LYS A 420 -3.25 5.56 -14.31
C LYS A 420 -1.99 5.16 -15.03
N GLY A 421 -2.08 4.17 -15.91
CA GLY A 421 -0.99 3.81 -16.81
C GLY A 421 -0.61 4.98 -17.72
N LEU A 422 0.69 5.20 -17.88
CA LEU A 422 1.27 6.20 -18.78
C LEU A 422 1.84 5.57 -20.05
N ASP A 423 1.79 4.25 -20.15
CA ASP A 423 2.30 3.51 -21.31
C ASP A 423 1.52 3.89 -22.57
N ASP A 424 2.20 3.95 -23.72
CA ASP A 424 1.58 4.36 -24.97
C ASP A 424 0.51 3.33 -25.42
N LYS A 425 -0.70 3.82 -25.62
CA LYS A 425 -1.88 3.01 -25.99
C LYS A 425 -1.73 2.27 -27.34
N ARG A 426 -0.83 2.73 -28.22
CA ARG A 426 -0.59 2.11 -29.53
C ARG A 426 -0.07 0.68 -29.43
N PHE A 427 0.58 0.35 -28.30
CA PHE A 427 1.24 -0.94 -28.11
C PHE A 427 0.40 -1.95 -27.34
N TRP A 428 -0.78 -1.56 -26.84
CA TRP A 428 -1.65 -2.48 -26.12
C TRP A 428 -2.28 -3.50 -27.09
N ILE A 429 -2.05 -4.78 -26.84
CA ILE A 429 -2.78 -5.86 -27.51
C ILE A 429 -4.21 -5.90 -26.98
N ILE A 430 -4.34 -5.80 -25.65
CA ILE A 430 -5.60 -5.73 -24.93
C ILE A 430 -5.47 -4.59 -23.92
N THR A 431 -6.49 -3.74 -23.80
CA THR A 431 -6.47 -2.64 -22.85
C THR A 431 -6.35 -3.17 -21.41
N PRO A 432 -5.59 -2.50 -20.51
CA PRO A 432 -5.44 -2.95 -19.13
C PRO A 432 -6.75 -3.32 -18.43
N PRO A 433 -7.85 -2.54 -18.51
CA PRO A 433 -9.11 -2.93 -17.92
C PRO A 433 -9.67 -4.27 -18.46
N MET A 434 -9.58 -4.50 -19.77
CA MET A 434 -10.07 -5.77 -20.36
C MET A 434 -9.21 -6.97 -19.96
N ARG A 435 -7.95 -6.76 -19.62
CA ARG A 435 -7.04 -7.81 -19.16
C ARG A 435 -7.36 -8.25 -17.72
N ILE A 436 -7.70 -7.30 -16.84
CA ILE A 436 -7.92 -7.57 -15.41
C ILE A 436 -9.38 -7.84 -15.03
N LEU A 437 -10.36 -7.35 -15.82
CA LEU A 437 -11.79 -7.58 -15.56
C LEU A 437 -12.18 -9.07 -15.42
N PRO A 438 -11.57 -10.03 -16.15
CA PRO A 438 -11.90 -11.44 -15.97
C PRO A 438 -11.63 -11.98 -14.57
N ARG A 439 -10.80 -11.30 -13.72
CA ARG A 439 -10.66 -11.64 -12.30
C ARG A 439 -12.02 -11.66 -11.59
N ILE A 440 -12.89 -10.70 -11.88
CA ILE A 440 -14.25 -10.62 -11.31
C ILE A 440 -15.10 -11.80 -11.78
N ILE A 441 -15.01 -12.15 -13.06
CA ILE A 441 -15.76 -13.29 -13.64
C ILE A 441 -15.35 -14.58 -12.93
N TRP A 442 -14.05 -14.85 -12.78
CA TRP A 442 -13.55 -16.02 -12.06
C TRP A 442 -13.96 -16.03 -10.61
N GLY A 443 -13.93 -14.87 -9.93
CA GLY A 443 -14.44 -14.73 -8.57
C GLY A 443 -15.91 -15.14 -8.45
N LEU A 444 -16.76 -14.64 -9.34
CA LEU A 444 -18.19 -14.98 -9.38
C LEU A 444 -18.43 -16.46 -9.70
N VAL A 445 -17.64 -17.05 -10.61
CA VAL A 445 -17.71 -18.49 -10.92
C VAL A 445 -17.33 -19.33 -9.70
N ILE A 446 -16.22 -19.00 -9.02
CA ILE A 446 -15.79 -19.70 -7.80
C ILE A 446 -16.88 -19.59 -6.71
N PHE A 447 -17.46 -18.43 -6.51
CA PHE A 447 -18.57 -18.23 -5.57
C PHE A 447 -19.79 -19.03 -5.98
N GLY A 448 -20.17 -19.01 -7.26
CA GLY A 448 -21.30 -19.82 -7.77
C GLY A 448 -21.12 -21.33 -7.57
N MET A 449 -19.89 -21.84 -7.78
CA MET A 449 -19.58 -23.25 -7.57
C MET A 449 -19.75 -23.69 -6.11
N SER A 450 -19.61 -22.82 -5.13
CA SER A 450 -19.79 -23.15 -3.70
C SER A 450 -21.20 -23.68 -3.38
N PHE A 451 -22.22 -23.34 -4.20
CA PHE A 451 -23.59 -23.81 -4.06
C PHE A 451 -23.83 -25.19 -4.71
N ALA A 452 -22.91 -25.64 -5.56
CA ALA A 452 -23.07 -26.89 -6.33
C ALA A 452 -22.83 -28.18 -5.52
N LYS A 453 -22.56 -28.10 -4.22
CA LYS A 453 -22.29 -29.26 -3.33
C LYS A 453 -21.21 -30.20 -3.85
N MET A 454 -20.19 -29.63 -4.47
CA MET A 454 -19.07 -30.38 -5.03
C MET A 454 -18.16 -30.92 -3.93
N LYS A 455 -17.37 -31.95 -4.26
CA LYS A 455 -16.27 -32.42 -3.40
C LYS A 455 -15.32 -31.28 -3.10
N ILE A 456 -14.87 -31.17 -1.86
CA ILE A 456 -14.00 -30.08 -1.39
C ILE A 456 -12.71 -30.03 -2.19
N THR A 457 -12.07 -31.18 -2.40
CA THR A 457 -10.82 -31.26 -3.18
C THR A 457 -11.00 -30.79 -4.62
N LEU A 458 -12.10 -31.17 -5.28
CA LEU A 458 -12.42 -30.71 -6.63
C LEU A 458 -12.69 -29.19 -6.68
N TYR A 459 -13.47 -28.67 -5.71
CA TYR A 459 -13.78 -27.25 -5.60
C TYR A 459 -12.53 -26.38 -5.43
N MET A 460 -11.63 -26.78 -4.52
CA MET A 460 -10.36 -26.07 -4.30
C MET A 460 -9.43 -26.18 -5.51
N GLY A 461 -9.40 -27.35 -6.16
CA GLY A 461 -8.62 -27.58 -7.38
C GLY A 461 -9.06 -26.70 -8.54
N LEU A 462 -10.37 -26.62 -8.80
CA LEU A 462 -10.91 -25.74 -9.83
C LEU A 462 -10.68 -24.25 -9.51
N SER A 463 -10.80 -23.85 -8.24
CA SER A 463 -10.50 -22.49 -7.81
C SER A 463 -9.04 -22.12 -8.08
N ALA A 464 -8.09 -22.98 -7.72
CA ALA A 464 -6.67 -22.80 -8.01
C ALA A 464 -6.38 -22.75 -9.52
N LEU A 465 -7.03 -23.64 -10.30
CA LEU A 465 -6.88 -23.69 -11.76
C LEU A 465 -7.35 -22.39 -12.43
N PHE A 466 -8.52 -21.85 -12.07
CA PHE A 466 -9.05 -20.61 -12.66
C PHE A 466 -8.16 -19.41 -12.34
N LEU A 467 -7.66 -19.29 -11.12
CA LEU A 467 -6.70 -18.25 -10.76
C LEU A 467 -5.38 -18.38 -11.52
N THR A 468 -4.89 -19.61 -11.71
CA THR A 468 -3.67 -19.86 -12.49
C THR A 468 -3.86 -19.51 -13.97
N ILE A 469 -4.99 -19.88 -14.57
CA ILE A 469 -5.32 -19.50 -15.96
C ILE A 469 -5.34 -17.98 -16.10
N GLN A 470 -5.98 -17.25 -15.18
CA GLN A 470 -6.01 -15.80 -15.18
C GLN A 470 -4.61 -15.21 -15.06
N LEU A 471 -3.79 -15.74 -14.15
CA LEU A 471 -2.41 -15.29 -13.96
C LEU A 471 -1.57 -15.44 -15.22
N ILE A 472 -1.63 -16.61 -15.86
CA ILE A 472 -0.92 -16.87 -17.11
C ILE A 472 -1.41 -15.94 -18.22
N PHE A 473 -2.73 -15.76 -18.35
CA PHE A 473 -3.33 -14.86 -19.35
C PHE A 473 -2.80 -13.42 -19.20
N GLU A 474 -2.83 -12.87 -17.99
CA GLU A 474 -2.35 -11.51 -17.72
C GLU A 474 -0.87 -11.34 -18.07
N ASN A 475 -0.02 -12.28 -17.61
CA ASN A 475 1.42 -12.21 -17.86
C ASN A 475 1.80 -12.40 -19.34
N VAL A 476 1.12 -13.29 -20.06
CA VAL A 476 1.38 -13.51 -21.49
C VAL A 476 1.00 -12.27 -22.30
N VAL A 477 -0.15 -11.64 -22.01
CA VAL A 477 -0.59 -10.42 -22.68
C VAL A 477 0.36 -9.25 -22.40
N GLU A 478 0.81 -9.12 -21.14
CA GLU A 478 1.77 -8.10 -20.73
C GLU A 478 3.12 -8.27 -21.41
N ALA A 479 3.70 -9.47 -21.38
CA ALA A 479 4.99 -9.77 -22.02
C ALA A 479 4.98 -9.46 -23.52
N LYS A 480 3.89 -9.82 -24.23
CA LYS A 480 3.76 -9.53 -25.66
C LYS A 480 3.60 -8.04 -25.96
N SER A 481 2.86 -7.30 -25.13
CA SER A 481 2.75 -5.85 -25.26
C SER A 481 4.11 -5.18 -25.08
N PHE A 482 4.90 -5.68 -24.14
CA PHE A 482 6.24 -5.20 -23.84
C PHE A 482 7.25 -5.44 -24.97
N SER A 483 7.29 -6.65 -25.52
CA SER A 483 8.17 -7.01 -26.64
C SER A 483 7.95 -6.10 -27.85
N ARG A 484 6.68 -5.80 -28.14
CA ARG A 484 6.29 -4.92 -29.24
C ARG A 484 6.74 -3.46 -29.02
N ASN A 485 6.66 -2.95 -27.79
CA ASN A 485 7.16 -1.61 -27.45
C ASN A 485 8.67 -1.49 -27.65
N LYS A 486 9.42 -2.51 -27.23
CA LYS A 486 10.86 -2.53 -27.36
C LYS A 486 11.33 -2.55 -28.82
N GLU A 487 10.72 -3.39 -29.65
CA GLU A 487 11.01 -3.47 -31.08
C GLU A 487 10.77 -2.13 -31.79
N GLU A 488 9.73 -1.38 -31.41
CA GLU A 488 9.40 -0.10 -32.04
C GLU A 488 10.26 1.05 -31.50
N GLU A 489 10.66 1.02 -30.21
CA GLU A 489 11.68 1.95 -29.67
C GLU A 489 13.02 1.76 -30.37
N GLU A 490 13.46 0.52 -30.61
CA GLU A 490 14.68 0.18 -31.33
C GLU A 490 14.59 0.65 -32.80
N ASN A 491 13.44 0.44 -33.46
CA ASN A 491 13.21 0.91 -34.82
C ASN A 491 13.19 2.44 -34.92
N ASN A 492 12.58 3.14 -33.96
CA ASN A 492 12.55 4.60 -33.94
C ASN A 492 13.93 5.22 -33.63
N GLN A 493 14.75 4.57 -32.79
CA GLN A 493 16.13 4.98 -32.55
C GLN A 493 16.99 4.76 -33.80
N ALA A 494 16.81 3.64 -34.48
CA ALA A 494 17.51 3.37 -35.74
C ALA A 494 17.09 4.33 -36.87
N ALA A 495 15.82 4.75 -36.92
CA ALA A 495 15.34 5.76 -37.85
C ALA A 495 15.93 7.15 -37.57
N LYS A 496 15.95 7.59 -36.30
CA LYS A 496 16.57 8.85 -35.89
C LYS A 496 18.08 8.88 -36.18
N GLY A 497 18.78 7.78 -35.90
CA GLY A 497 20.20 7.67 -36.22
C GLY A 497 20.47 7.82 -37.73
N ARG A 498 19.59 7.31 -38.62
CA ARG A 498 19.69 7.51 -40.06
C ARG A 498 19.45 8.96 -40.49
N ASP A 499 18.44 9.62 -39.91
CA ASP A 499 18.12 11.02 -40.21
C ASP A 499 19.27 11.95 -39.76
N ASP A 500 19.88 11.67 -38.58
CA ASP A 500 21.05 12.41 -38.08
C ASP A 500 22.28 12.17 -38.95
N ASP A 501 22.50 10.96 -39.45
CA ASP A 501 23.60 10.63 -40.37
C ASP A 501 23.38 11.28 -41.76
N GLU A 502 22.15 11.33 -42.27
CA GLU A 502 21.81 12.04 -43.50
C GLU A 502 22.03 13.56 -43.37
N GLN A 503 21.56 14.17 -42.29
CA GLN A 503 21.81 15.60 -42.01
C GLN A 503 23.31 15.93 -41.88
N ASN A 504 24.07 15.09 -41.17
CA ASN A 504 25.52 15.26 -41.06
C ASN A 504 26.21 15.10 -42.42
N SER A 505 25.78 14.14 -43.26
CA SER A 505 26.34 13.96 -44.60
C SER A 505 26.02 15.14 -45.51
N GLU A 506 24.81 15.72 -45.46
CA GLU A 506 24.47 16.95 -46.17
C GLU A 506 25.26 18.18 -45.69
N LEU A 507 25.48 18.30 -44.40
CA LEU A 507 26.29 19.38 -43.79
C LEU A 507 27.74 19.29 -44.25
N VAL A 508 28.32 18.09 -44.26
CA VAL A 508 29.70 17.83 -44.76
C VAL A 508 29.79 18.11 -46.25
N ALA A 509 28.81 17.70 -47.03
CA ALA A 509 28.76 17.98 -48.46
C ALA A 509 28.67 19.50 -48.76
N LYS A 510 27.86 20.25 -48.02
CA LYS A 510 27.79 21.71 -48.13
C LYS A 510 29.09 22.40 -47.71
N GLN A 511 29.77 21.94 -46.67
CA GLN A 511 31.05 22.46 -46.27
C GLN A 511 32.16 22.16 -47.27
N GLN A 512 32.13 21.00 -47.93
CA GLN A 512 33.06 20.67 -49.01
C GLN A 512 32.76 21.49 -50.27
N GLY A 513 31.50 21.74 -50.62
CA GLY A 513 31.12 22.63 -51.68
C GLY A 513 31.60 24.07 -51.49
N HIS A 514 31.40 24.65 -50.29
CA HIS A 514 31.90 25.98 -49.93
C HIS A 514 33.44 26.08 -50.01
N ARG A 515 34.16 25.04 -49.57
CA ARG A 515 35.61 24.99 -49.71
C ARG A 515 36.10 24.91 -51.14
N ALA A 516 35.36 24.22 -52.01
CA ALA A 516 35.69 24.15 -53.46
C ALA A 516 35.46 25.52 -54.14
N GLU A 517 34.38 26.24 -53.80
CA GLU A 517 34.12 27.60 -54.28
C GLU A 517 35.17 28.62 -53.80
N GLU A 518 35.64 28.51 -52.54
CA GLU A 518 36.75 29.35 -52.03
C GLU A 518 38.03 29.08 -52.79
N PHE A 519 38.38 27.84 -53.09
CA PHE A 519 39.59 27.50 -53.90
C PHE A 519 39.48 27.93 -55.35
N GLU A 520 38.28 27.93 -55.99
CA GLU A 520 38.13 28.46 -57.33
C GLU A 520 38.23 29.99 -57.36
N ASN A 521 37.71 30.70 -56.34
CA ASN A 521 37.83 32.15 -56.24
C ASN A 521 39.28 32.61 -55.95
N GLU A 522 40.02 31.93 -55.08
CA GLU A 522 41.47 32.22 -54.88
C GLU A 522 42.31 31.91 -56.14
N GLY A 523 41.94 30.92 -56.92
CA GLY A 523 42.60 30.59 -58.20
C GLY A 523 42.34 31.61 -59.31
N SER A 524 41.21 32.36 -59.26
CA SER A 524 40.89 33.43 -60.23
C SER A 524 41.65 34.72 -59.94
N ASP A 525 41.81 35.08 -58.67
CA ASP A 525 42.58 36.28 -58.25
C ASP A 525 44.09 36.15 -58.56
N TYR A 526 44.64 34.94 -58.59
CA TYR A 526 46.03 34.70 -59.00
C TYR A 526 46.31 34.83 -60.51
N LYS A 527 45.26 34.59 -61.34
CA LYS A 527 45.41 34.76 -62.82
C LYS A 527 45.28 36.18 -63.30
N ASP A 528 44.58 37.06 -62.56
CA ASP A 528 44.48 38.48 -62.93
C ASP A 528 45.67 39.34 -62.44
N SER A 529 46.46 38.85 -61.50
CA SER A 529 47.74 39.53 -61.07
C SER A 529 48.88 39.29 -62.02
N GLU A 530 48.89 38.30 -62.93
CA GLU A 530 49.94 38.06 -63.95
C GLU A 530 49.74 38.84 -65.26
N LYS A 531 48.66 39.58 -65.45
CA LYS A 531 48.41 40.42 -66.65
C LYS A 531 48.70 41.91 -66.47
N SER A 532 49.30 42.31 -65.35
CA SER A 532 49.69 43.73 -65.11
C SER A 532 51.19 43.91 -64.81
N PHE A 533 52.06 43.20 -65.54
CA PHE A 533 53.48 43.53 -65.71
C PHE A 533 53.87 43.45 -67.15
#